data_373e09afaebdb88270101b1aea7f5966
#
_entry.id   373e09afaebdb88270101b1aea7f5966
#
_cell.length_a   1.000
_cell.length_b   1.000
_cell.length_c   1.000
_cell.angle_alpha   90.00
_cell.angle_beta   90.00
_cell.angle_gamma   90.00
#
_symmetry.space_group_name_H-M   'P 1'
#
loop_
_entity.id
_entity.type
_entity.pdbx_description
1 polymer ?
#
loop_
_entity_poly.entity_id
_entity_poly.type
_entity_poly.pdbx_seq_one_letter_code
_entity_poly.pdbx_strand_id
1 'polypeptide(L)'
;MFEELVQTIPDHTAVVFKDKKYTYRELDEISDRLGKYIASQGIGSEDVVSILIPRCEYMAIAPMGVIKAGAAYQPLDPTYPRDRLMYMMEDSSAKLLIADRELLPLVDGYKGPVLFTDQIWQLEDRDVVLKKPQLHDLFILLYTSGSTGVPKGCMLEYGNITAFCHWFKRYYGIDSDSRVAAYASFGFDACMMDIYGAITNGAQLHIIPEEIRLDFIGLQRYFEENGITHSFMTTQVGRQFALEMDCKSLRYLSVGGEKLVPCEPPKDYKFINAYGPTEATIFTTVFEVDKYYPNVPIGKALDNVKLYITDKLGHMLPPGACGELMITGWQVSRGYLNKPEKTAEVYTKNLYDDTPGYEVMYHSGDVARFLPDGNIQIIGRKDSQVKIRGFRIELSEVEEVIRRYEGIRDATVVAFDDPKGGKYIAAYVVSDSTVDINALNDFIKETKPAYMVPAVTMQIDKIPLNQNQKVNKKALLLPEKKAAEIIKPENEVQQISVSYTHLTLPTI
;
A
#
# COMPACT_ATOMS: atom_id res chain seq x y z
N MET A 1 -1.60 -19.82 -14.57
CA MET A 1 -0.71 -19.93 -13.38
C MET A 1 -1.39 -20.68 -12.22
N PHE A 2 -2.43 -20.11 -11.55
CA PHE A 2 -3.08 -20.77 -10.39
C PHE A 2 -3.74 -22.12 -10.77
N GLU A 3 -4.53 -22.18 -11.84
CA GLU A 3 -5.18 -23.42 -12.33
C GLU A 3 -4.19 -24.56 -12.61
N GLU A 4 -3.00 -24.26 -13.12
CA GLU A 4 -1.95 -25.25 -13.37
C GLU A 4 -1.40 -25.82 -12.04
N LEU A 5 -1.28 -24.97 -11.01
CA LEU A 5 -0.85 -25.41 -9.68
C LEU A 5 -1.90 -26.30 -9.01
N VAL A 6 -3.18 -25.99 -9.15
CA VAL A 6 -4.28 -26.85 -8.67
C VAL A 6 -4.20 -28.25 -9.29
N GLN A 7 -3.78 -28.36 -10.55
CA GLN A 7 -3.60 -29.67 -11.22
C GLN A 7 -2.33 -30.40 -10.77
N THR A 8 -1.25 -29.67 -10.49
CA THR A 8 0.07 -30.26 -10.22
C THR A 8 0.37 -30.48 -8.75
N ILE A 9 -0.14 -29.60 -7.87
CA ILE A 9 0.09 -29.64 -6.42
C ILE A 9 -1.22 -29.41 -5.62
N PRO A 10 -2.33 -30.11 -5.93
CA PRO A 10 -3.66 -29.83 -5.37
C PRO A 10 -3.71 -29.90 -3.84
N ASP A 11 -2.97 -30.81 -3.25
CA ASP A 11 -3.01 -31.07 -1.81
C ASP A 11 -1.94 -30.26 -1.03
N HIS A 12 -1.13 -29.44 -1.73
CA HIS A 12 -0.23 -28.48 -1.09
C HIS A 12 -1.02 -27.40 -0.37
N THR A 13 -0.52 -26.95 0.78
CA THR A 13 -1.10 -25.81 1.48
C THR A 13 -0.92 -24.53 0.66
N ALA A 14 -2.01 -23.84 0.38
CA ALA A 14 -2.01 -22.54 -0.31
C ALA A 14 -2.11 -21.37 0.65
N VAL A 15 -2.99 -21.44 1.68
CA VAL A 15 -3.27 -20.35 2.61
C VAL A 15 -3.25 -20.88 4.04
N VAL A 16 -2.61 -20.11 4.93
CA VAL A 16 -2.56 -20.35 6.38
C VAL A 16 -2.98 -19.09 7.12
N PHE A 17 -3.93 -19.23 8.04
CA PHE A 17 -4.31 -18.18 8.97
C PHE A 17 -4.65 -18.79 10.34
N LYS A 18 -3.81 -18.48 11.34
CA LYS A 18 -3.89 -19.09 12.69
C LYS A 18 -3.84 -20.63 12.58
N ASP A 19 -4.85 -21.31 13.08
CA ASP A 19 -5.02 -22.77 13.03
C ASP A 19 -5.66 -23.29 11.72
N LYS A 20 -6.16 -22.39 10.87
CA LYS A 20 -6.80 -22.75 9.59
C LYS A 20 -5.75 -22.89 8.49
N LYS A 21 -5.88 -23.97 7.70
CA LYS A 21 -5.06 -24.23 6.52
C LYS A 21 -5.98 -24.64 5.38
N TYR A 22 -5.68 -24.10 4.20
CA TYR A 22 -6.40 -24.43 2.96
C TYR A 22 -5.41 -24.89 1.91
N THR A 23 -5.71 -26.01 1.27
CA THR A 23 -4.94 -26.52 0.13
C THR A 23 -5.24 -25.71 -1.13
N TYR A 24 -4.43 -25.91 -2.18
CA TYR A 24 -4.69 -25.33 -3.50
C TYR A 24 -6.05 -25.80 -4.05
N ARG A 25 -6.41 -27.09 -3.85
CA ARG A 25 -7.72 -27.65 -4.21
C ARG A 25 -8.86 -26.94 -3.47
N GLU A 26 -8.78 -26.83 -2.16
CA GLU A 26 -9.83 -26.21 -1.35
C GLU A 26 -10.00 -24.72 -1.67
N LEU A 27 -8.89 -24.01 -1.92
CA LEU A 27 -8.93 -22.61 -2.37
C LEU A 27 -9.58 -22.49 -3.75
N ASP A 28 -9.28 -23.41 -4.66
CA ASP A 28 -9.88 -23.45 -5.98
C ASP A 28 -11.39 -23.70 -5.91
N GLU A 29 -11.82 -24.75 -5.21
CA GLU A 29 -13.23 -25.13 -5.06
C GLU A 29 -14.07 -24.03 -4.43
N ILE A 30 -13.57 -23.39 -3.35
CA ILE A 30 -14.33 -22.32 -2.68
C ILE A 30 -14.40 -21.05 -3.53
N SER A 31 -13.29 -20.69 -4.20
CA SER A 31 -13.25 -19.53 -5.07
C SER A 31 -14.06 -19.75 -6.35
N ASP A 32 -14.17 -20.98 -6.87
CA ASP A 32 -15.05 -21.33 -7.98
C ASP A 32 -16.52 -21.14 -7.63
N ARG A 33 -16.96 -21.68 -6.50
CA ARG A 33 -18.35 -21.52 -6.02
C ARG A 33 -18.68 -20.03 -5.82
N LEU A 34 -17.76 -19.27 -5.23
CA LEU A 34 -17.93 -17.84 -5.05
C LEU A 34 -17.96 -17.11 -6.41
N GLY A 35 -17.07 -17.45 -7.33
CA GLY A 35 -17.05 -16.88 -8.68
C GLY A 35 -18.33 -17.15 -9.46
N LYS A 36 -18.84 -18.39 -9.43
CA LYS A 36 -20.13 -18.75 -10.05
C LYS A 36 -21.30 -18.04 -9.40
N TYR A 37 -21.28 -17.86 -8.08
CA TYR A 37 -22.29 -17.06 -7.39
C TYR A 37 -22.29 -15.61 -7.90
N ILE A 38 -21.12 -14.97 -7.96
CA ILE A 38 -20.95 -13.58 -8.43
C ILE A 38 -21.41 -13.46 -9.88
N ALA A 39 -20.94 -14.35 -10.76
CA ALA A 39 -21.30 -14.34 -12.18
C ALA A 39 -22.80 -14.58 -12.39
N SER A 40 -23.48 -15.39 -11.55
CA SER A 40 -24.93 -15.61 -11.60
C SER A 40 -25.76 -14.37 -11.24
N GLN A 41 -25.13 -13.37 -10.59
CA GLN A 41 -25.75 -12.06 -10.34
C GLN A 41 -25.57 -11.10 -11.53
N GLY A 42 -24.98 -11.55 -12.63
CA GLY A 42 -24.67 -10.74 -13.80
C GLY A 42 -23.43 -9.85 -13.64
N ILE A 43 -22.57 -10.14 -12.65
CA ILE A 43 -21.33 -9.40 -12.36
C ILE A 43 -20.17 -10.09 -13.10
N GLY A 44 -19.38 -9.32 -13.83
CA GLY A 44 -18.26 -9.83 -14.66
C GLY A 44 -17.24 -8.76 -15.00
N SER A 45 -16.66 -8.85 -16.23
CA SER A 45 -15.60 -7.92 -16.69
C SER A 45 -16.01 -6.47 -16.49
N GLU A 46 -15.09 -5.64 -15.99
CA GLU A 46 -15.23 -4.22 -15.67
C GLU A 46 -16.20 -3.89 -14.51
N ASP A 47 -16.91 -4.87 -13.93
CA ASP A 47 -17.69 -4.66 -12.73
C ASP A 47 -16.80 -4.75 -11.48
N VAL A 48 -17.14 -3.95 -10.44
CA VAL A 48 -16.39 -3.90 -9.19
C VAL A 48 -17.15 -4.56 -8.06
N VAL A 49 -16.46 -5.41 -7.29
CA VAL A 49 -16.93 -6.01 -6.05
C VAL A 49 -16.10 -5.46 -4.89
N SER A 50 -16.74 -4.75 -3.97
CA SER A 50 -16.07 -4.25 -2.76
C SER A 50 -15.90 -5.36 -1.74
N ILE A 51 -14.78 -5.37 -1.02
CA ILE A 51 -14.47 -6.37 0.01
C ILE A 51 -14.09 -5.65 1.31
N LEU A 52 -14.93 -5.77 2.33
CA LEU A 52 -14.77 -5.18 3.67
C LEU A 52 -14.64 -6.29 4.72
N ILE A 53 -13.42 -6.65 5.04
CA ILE A 53 -13.10 -7.78 5.92
C ILE A 53 -11.98 -7.41 6.90
N PRO A 54 -11.94 -8.03 8.10
CA PRO A 54 -10.77 -7.97 8.94
C PRO A 54 -9.63 -8.78 8.31
N ARG A 55 -8.46 -8.73 8.91
CA ARG A 55 -7.34 -9.57 8.51
C ARG A 55 -7.62 -11.03 8.83
N CYS A 56 -7.86 -11.82 7.80
CA CYS A 56 -8.24 -13.23 7.90
C CYS A 56 -8.05 -13.96 6.55
N GLU A 57 -8.37 -15.26 6.49
CA GLU A 57 -8.26 -16.09 5.29
C GLU A 57 -9.04 -15.55 4.07
N TYR A 58 -10.07 -14.77 4.30
CA TYR A 58 -10.83 -14.16 3.21
C TYR A 58 -10.07 -13.08 2.44
N MET A 59 -8.90 -12.62 2.94
CA MET A 59 -7.99 -11.78 2.14
C MET A 59 -7.49 -12.50 0.87
N ALA A 60 -7.46 -13.84 0.87
CA ALA A 60 -7.15 -14.63 -0.32
C ALA A 60 -8.42 -15.17 -1.00
N ILE A 61 -9.36 -15.75 -0.24
CA ILE A 61 -10.54 -16.45 -0.77
C ILE A 61 -11.45 -15.48 -1.54
N ALA A 62 -11.78 -14.32 -0.96
CA ALA A 62 -12.76 -13.42 -1.55
C ALA A 62 -12.25 -12.79 -2.86
N PRO A 63 -11.02 -12.22 -2.94
CA PRO A 63 -10.48 -11.74 -4.21
C PRO A 63 -10.39 -12.83 -5.27
N MET A 64 -9.97 -14.07 -4.92
CA MET A 64 -9.90 -15.16 -5.89
C MET A 64 -11.27 -15.50 -6.49
N GLY A 65 -12.35 -15.48 -5.70
CA GLY A 65 -13.69 -15.69 -6.22
C GLY A 65 -14.14 -14.55 -7.15
N VAL A 66 -13.84 -13.30 -6.81
CA VAL A 66 -14.13 -12.14 -7.67
C VAL A 66 -13.38 -12.23 -9.01
N ILE A 67 -12.09 -12.56 -8.96
CA ILE A 67 -11.24 -12.74 -10.14
C ILE A 67 -11.78 -13.86 -11.04
N LYS A 68 -12.20 -14.98 -10.47
CA LYS A 68 -12.78 -16.10 -11.23
C LYS A 68 -14.11 -15.73 -11.90
N ALA A 69 -14.90 -14.82 -11.34
CA ALA A 69 -16.06 -14.25 -12.01
C ALA A 69 -15.69 -13.32 -13.17
N GLY A 70 -14.41 -12.99 -13.33
CA GLY A 70 -13.91 -12.02 -14.31
C GLY A 70 -14.11 -10.56 -13.89
N ALA A 71 -14.52 -10.30 -12.65
CA ALA A 71 -14.73 -8.98 -12.10
C ALA A 71 -13.47 -8.43 -11.41
N ALA A 72 -13.47 -7.13 -11.12
CA ALA A 72 -12.45 -6.48 -10.33
C ALA A 72 -12.84 -6.42 -8.87
N TYR A 73 -11.88 -6.56 -7.96
CA TYR A 73 -12.15 -6.32 -6.56
C TYR A 73 -11.65 -4.95 -6.07
N GLN A 74 -12.32 -4.43 -5.07
CA GLN A 74 -11.96 -3.21 -4.38
C GLN A 74 -11.77 -3.51 -2.89
N PRO A 75 -10.54 -3.57 -2.37
CA PRO A 75 -10.30 -3.79 -0.96
C PRO A 75 -10.66 -2.52 -0.18
N LEU A 76 -11.45 -2.68 0.89
CA LEU A 76 -11.82 -1.62 1.82
C LEU A 76 -11.12 -1.89 3.16
N ASP A 77 -10.32 -0.93 3.63
CA ASP A 77 -9.65 -1.02 4.93
C ASP A 77 -10.64 -0.63 6.04
N PRO A 78 -10.94 -1.52 7.02
CA PRO A 78 -11.89 -1.23 8.09
C PRO A 78 -11.48 -0.06 9.00
N THR A 79 -10.22 0.36 8.93
CA THR A 79 -9.72 1.51 9.69
C THR A 79 -10.06 2.86 9.05
N TYR A 80 -10.62 2.85 7.84
CA TYR A 80 -11.01 4.09 7.17
C TYR A 80 -12.32 4.63 7.73
N PRO A 81 -12.46 5.97 7.83
CA PRO A 81 -13.72 6.60 8.17
C PRO A 81 -14.86 6.16 7.24
N ARG A 82 -16.08 6.08 7.81
CA ARG A 82 -17.29 5.70 7.09
C ARG A 82 -17.48 6.46 5.77
N ASP A 83 -17.35 7.78 5.80
CA ASP A 83 -17.56 8.62 4.60
C ASP A 83 -16.56 8.30 3.49
N ARG A 84 -15.33 7.93 3.84
CA ARG A 84 -14.33 7.48 2.87
C ARG A 84 -14.72 6.13 2.27
N LEU A 85 -15.17 5.17 3.08
CA LEU A 85 -15.62 3.86 2.61
C LEU A 85 -16.83 4.01 1.67
N MET A 86 -17.83 4.80 2.07
CA MET A 86 -19.01 5.07 1.26
C MET A 86 -18.65 5.75 -0.06
N TYR A 87 -17.81 6.79 -0.02
CA TYR A 87 -17.33 7.44 -1.25
C TYR A 87 -16.65 6.44 -2.20
N MET A 88 -15.77 5.57 -1.69
CA MET A 88 -15.06 4.59 -2.53
C MET A 88 -16.01 3.61 -3.21
N MET A 89 -17.07 3.15 -2.52
CA MET A 89 -18.08 2.25 -3.09
C MET A 89 -19.00 2.97 -4.09
N GLU A 90 -19.33 4.23 -3.85
CA GLU A 90 -20.16 5.03 -4.76
C GLU A 90 -19.39 5.38 -6.04
N ASP A 91 -18.17 5.88 -5.91
CA ASP A 91 -17.31 6.26 -7.05
C ASP A 91 -16.99 5.05 -7.94
N SER A 92 -16.78 3.87 -7.35
CA SER A 92 -16.57 2.61 -8.07
C SER A 92 -17.86 1.99 -8.64
N SER A 93 -19.02 2.48 -8.25
CA SER A 93 -20.33 1.85 -8.59
C SER A 93 -20.36 0.36 -8.26
N ALA A 94 -19.82 -0.02 -7.08
CA ALA A 94 -19.66 -1.41 -6.67
C ALA A 94 -20.98 -2.19 -6.75
N LYS A 95 -20.96 -3.33 -7.44
CA LYS A 95 -22.15 -4.16 -7.71
C LYS A 95 -22.50 -5.08 -6.56
N LEU A 96 -21.53 -5.43 -5.76
CA LEU A 96 -21.67 -6.34 -4.61
C LEU A 96 -20.68 -5.90 -3.53
N LEU A 97 -21.07 -6.02 -2.27
CA LEU A 97 -20.19 -5.94 -1.12
C LEU A 97 -20.04 -7.34 -0.52
N ILE A 98 -18.78 -7.81 -0.43
CA ILE A 98 -18.44 -8.98 0.41
C ILE A 98 -17.96 -8.43 1.74
N ALA A 99 -18.60 -8.77 2.84
CA ALA A 99 -18.29 -8.17 4.13
C ALA A 99 -18.32 -9.18 5.29
N ASP A 100 -17.53 -8.88 6.31
CA ASP A 100 -17.76 -9.44 7.64
C ASP A 100 -18.96 -8.75 8.30
N ARG A 101 -19.79 -9.53 9.05
CA ARG A 101 -20.99 -8.98 9.68
C ARG A 101 -20.69 -7.89 10.69
N GLU A 102 -19.60 -8.04 11.43
CA GLU A 102 -19.20 -7.08 12.47
C GLU A 102 -18.79 -5.73 11.89
N LEU A 103 -18.34 -5.71 10.63
CA LEU A 103 -17.89 -4.51 9.93
C LEU A 103 -19.00 -3.79 9.16
N LEU A 104 -20.18 -4.40 8.99
CA LEU A 104 -21.28 -3.78 8.25
C LEU A 104 -21.71 -2.41 8.80
N PRO A 105 -21.69 -2.13 10.11
CA PRO A 105 -22.00 -0.80 10.64
C PRO A 105 -21.07 0.32 10.12
N LEU A 106 -19.86 0.00 9.67
CA LEU A 106 -18.95 0.98 9.08
C LEU A 106 -19.44 1.55 7.74
N VAL A 107 -20.35 0.84 7.08
CA VAL A 107 -20.92 1.22 5.79
C VAL A 107 -22.47 1.30 5.87
N ASP A 108 -22.98 1.67 7.05
CA ASP A 108 -24.40 1.91 7.24
C ASP A 108 -24.91 2.94 6.21
N GLY A 109 -26.02 2.57 5.53
CA GLY A 109 -26.54 3.33 4.39
C GLY A 109 -26.17 2.76 3.03
N TYR A 110 -25.26 1.78 2.91
CA TYR A 110 -25.09 1.02 1.67
C TYR A 110 -26.36 0.23 1.35
N LYS A 111 -26.86 0.40 0.12
CA LYS A 111 -28.16 -0.19 -0.31
C LYS A 111 -27.99 -1.30 -1.35
N GLY A 112 -26.76 -1.59 -1.75
CA GLY A 112 -26.47 -2.65 -2.71
C GLY A 112 -26.52 -4.04 -2.09
N PRO A 113 -26.37 -5.08 -2.90
CA PRO A 113 -26.30 -6.46 -2.42
C PRO A 113 -25.10 -6.67 -1.48
N VAL A 114 -25.29 -7.48 -0.44
CA VAL A 114 -24.22 -7.87 0.49
C VAL A 114 -24.15 -9.40 0.57
N LEU A 115 -22.96 -9.94 0.42
CA LEU A 115 -22.64 -11.33 0.73
C LEU A 115 -21.74 -11.37 1.97
N PHE A 116 -22.16 -12.05 3.01
CA PHE A 116 -21.35 -12.18 4.21
C PHE A 116 -20.31 -13.31 4.11
N THR A 117 -19.15 -13.11 4.71
CA THR A 117 -18.04 -14.09 4.67
C THR A 117 -18.43 -15.44 5.22
N ASP A 118 -19.27 -15.49 6.26
CA ASP A 118 -19.80 -16.73 6.86
C ASP A 118 -20.74 -17.54 5.93
N GLN A 119 -21.25 -16.92 4.88
CA GLN A 119 -22.11 -17.56 3.87
C GLN A 119 -21.31 -18.19 2.73
N ILE A 120 -20.03 -17.78 2.53
CA ILE A 120 -19.25 -18.22 1.36
C ILE A 120 -19.09 -19.73 1.33
N TRP A 121 -18.83 -20.39 2.47
CA TRP A 121 -18.69 -21.84 2.55
C TRP A 121 -20.01 -22.62 2.34
N GLN A 122 -21.14 -21.93 2.44
CA GLN A 122 -22.48 -22.48 2.26
C GLN A 122 -23.00 -22.31 0.83
N LEU A 123 -22.24 -21.62 -0.04
CA LEU A 123 -22.63 -21.43 -1.43
C LEU A 123 -22.69 -22.78 -2.16
N GLU A 124 -23.83 -23.03 -2.78
CA GLU A 124 -24.01 -24.17 -3.66
C GLU A 124 -23.27 -23.94 -4.99
N ASP A 125 -22.83 -25.03 -5.60
CA ASP A 125 -22.28 -24.96 -6.96
C ASP A 125 -23.41 -24.61 -7.94
N ARG A 126 -23.14 -23.70 -8.87
CA ARG A 126 -24.10 -23.19 -9.85
C ARG A 126 -23.67 -23.58 -11.24
N ASP A 127 -24.62 -23.91 -12.09
CA ASP A 127 -24.37 -24.17 -13.50
C ASP A 127 -24.15 -22.85 -14.26
N VAL A 128 -22.98 -22.26 -14.01
CA VAL A 128 -22.51 -21.00 -14.65
C VAL A 128 -21.12 -21.21 -15.17
N VAL A 129 -20.91 -20.91 -16.46
CA VAL A 129 -19.58 -20.96 -17.08
C VAL A 129 -18.83 -19.66 -16.77
N LEU A 130 -17.73 -19.79 -16.04
CA LEU A 130 -16.83 -18.67 -15.76
C LEU A 130 -16.03 -18.30 -17.02
N LYS A 131 -15.99 -17.01 -17.33
CA LYS A 131 -15.21 -16.47 -18.46
C LYS A 131 -13.82 -16.09 -17.98
N LYS A 132 -12.79 -16.58 -18.69
CA LYS A 132 -11.41 -16.15 -18.39
C LYS A 132 -11.25 -14.67 -18.70
N PRO A 133 -10.70 -13.86 -17.76
CA PRO A 133 -10.42 -12.46 -18.00
C PRO A 133 -9.33 -12.27 -19.06
N GLN A 134 -9.38 -11.15 -19.74
CA GLN A 134 -8.34 -10.70 -20.67
C GLN A 134 -7.27 -9.89 -19.94
N LEU A 135 -6.09 -9.75 -20.53
CA LEU A 135 -4.98 -9.02 -19.89
C LEU A 135 -5.31 -7.53 -19.59
N HIS A 136 -6.18 -6.93 -20.39
CA HIS A 136 -6.62 -5.55 -20.22
C HIS A 136 -7.92 -5.38 -19.43
N ASP A 137 -8.54 -6.47 -18.96
CA ASP A 137 -9.67 -6.35 -18.05
C ASP A 137 -9.21 -5.79 -16.69
N LEU A 138 -10.10 -5.04 -16.04
CA LEU A 138 -9.84 -4.49 -14.70
C LEU A 138 -9.70 -5.64 -13.69
N PHE A 139 -8.59 -5.62 -12.94
CA PHE A 139 -8.27 -6.61 -11.94
C PHE A 139 -8.58 -6.14 -10.51
N ILE A 140 -8.13 -4.94 -10.18
CA ILE A 140 -8.29 -4.34 -8.87
C ILE A 140 -8.43 -2.83 -8.99
N LEU A 141 -9.23 -2.25 -8.10
CA LEU A 141 -9.36 -0.81 -7.93
C LEU A 141 -8.82 -0.39 -6.58
N LEU A 142 -7.69 0.32 -6.57
CA LEU A 142 -7.02 0.79 -5.36
C LEU A 142 -7.16 2.29 -5.20
N TYR A 143 -7.67 2.75 -4.06
CA TYR A 143 -7.82 4.18 -3.79
C TYR A 143 -6.60 4.77 -3.10
N THR A 144 -6.04 5.79 -3.72
CA THR A 144 -4.93 6.57 -3.19
C THR A 144 -5.36 8.01 -2.86
N SER A 145 -4.58 8.73 -2.06
CA SER A 145 -4.84 10.14 -1.77
C SER A 145 -4.82 10.98 -3.04
N GLY A 146 -5.69 11.99 -3.08
CA GLY A 146 -5.83 12.90 -4.21
C GLY A 146 -5.51 14.34 -3.84
N SER A 147 -4.84 15.08 -4.74
CA SER A 147 -4.47 16.48 -4.54
C SER A 147 -5.67 17.44 -4.35
N THR A 148 -6.87 16.99 -4.67
CA THR A 148 -8.14 17.73 -4.51
C THR A 148 -8.90 17.34 -3.25
N GLY A 149 -8.27 16.70 -2.27
CA GLY A 149 -8.92 16.27 -1.03
C GLY A 149 -9.84 15.04 -1.16
N VAL A 150 -10.01 14.51 -2.37
CA VAL A 150 -10.86 13.35 -2.67
C VAL A 150 -9.98 12.20 -3.16
N PRO A 151 -10.14 10.97 -2.61
CA PRO A 151 -9.40 9.81 -3.08
C PRO A 151 -9.61 9.54 -4.57
N LYS A 152 -8.61 8.95 -5.21
CA LYS A 152 -8.65 8.55 -6.62
C LYS A 152 -8.44 7.04 -6.75
N GLY A 153 -9.32 6.38 -7.49
CA GLY A 153 -9.26 4.95 -7.76
C GLY A 153 -8.26 4.66 -8.89
N CYS A 154 -7.14 4.03 -8.57
CA CYS A 154 -6.15 3.55 -9.55
C CYS A 154 -6.62 2.22 -10.13
N MET A 155 -6.76 2.15 -11.45
CA MET A 155 -7.26 0.98 -12.19
C MET A 155 -6.11 0.09 -12.62
N LEU A 156 -5.90 -1.04 -11.94
CA LEU A 156 -4.91 -2.04 -12.32
C LEU A 156 -5.55 -3.18 -13.10
N GLU A 157 -4.88 -3.62 -14.15
CA GLU A 157 -5.35 -4.65 -15.08
C GLU A 157 -4.72 -6.02 -14.75
N TYR A 158 -5.32 -7.11 -15.27
CA TYR A 158 -4.75 -8.46 -15.12
C TYR A 158 -3.33 -8.55 -15.71
N GLY A 159 -3.04 -7.83 -16.79
CA GLY A 159 -1.70 -7.78 -17.37
C GLY A 159 -0.66 -7.24 -16.41
N ASN A 160 -1.02 -6.21 -15.62
CA ASN A 160 -0.12 -5.59 -14.67
C ASN A 160 0.36 -6.56 -13.59
N ILE A 161 -0.59 -7.24 -12.92
CA ILE A 161 -0.25 -8.20 -11.85
C ILE A 161 0.41 -9.46 -12.41
N THR A 162 0.03 -9.92 -13.60
CA THR A 162 0.66 -11.08 -14.23
C THR A 162 2.13 -10.83 -14.52
N ALA A 163 2.47 -9.67 -15.11
CA ALA A 163 3.85 -9.28 -15.35
C ALA A 163 4.67 -9.23 -14.06
N PHE A 164 4.08 -8.65 -12.99
CA PHE A 164 4.71 -8.59 -11.66
C PHE A 164 4.95 -9.98 -11.06
N CYS A 165 3.96 -10.88 -11.07
CA CYS A 165 4.08 -12.23 -10.50
C CYS A 165 5.14 -13.08 -11.19
N HIS A 166 5.30 -12.96 -12.51
CA HIS A 166 6.37 -13.63 -13.25
C HIS A 166 7.76 -13.14 -12.84
N TRP A 167 7.94 -11.81 -12.70
CA TRP A 167 9.18 -11.25 -12.17
C TRP A 167 9.43 -11.70 -10.74
N PHE A 168 8.42 -11.63 -9.86
CA PHE A 168 8.50 -12.00 -8.45
C PHE A 168 9.00 -13.44 -8.27
N LYS A 169 8.43 -14.39 -9.04
CA LYS A 169 8.89 -15.78 -9.05
C LYS A 169 10.38 -15.90 -9.33
N ARG A 170 10.85 -15.23 -10.39
CA ARG A 170 12.24 -15.34 -10.82
C ARG A 170 13.21 -14.68 -9.87
N TYR A 171 12.89 -13.46 -9.45
CA TYR A 171 13.79 -12.66 -8.61
C TYR A 171 13.96 -13.27 -7.22
N TYR A 172 12.88 -13.70 -6.60
CA TYR A 172 12.90 -14.26 -5.26
C TYR A 172 13.06 -15.78 -5.23
N GLY A 173 13.03 -16.45 -6.36
CA GLY A 173 13.12 -17.92 -6.43
C GLY A 173 11.94 -18.62 -5.76
N ILE A 174 10.72 -18.10 -5.97
CA ILE A 174 9.51 -18.62 -5.33
C ILE A 174 9.17 -20.00 -5.92
N ASP A 175 8.96 -20.95 -5.04
CA ASP A 175 8.62 -22.35 -5.30
C ASP A 175 7.62 -22.90 -4.27
N SER A 176 7.36 -24.22 -4.34
CA SER A 176 6.45 -24.91 -3.43
C SER A 176 6.93 -24.99 -1.98
N ASP A 177 8.23 -24.81 -1.73
CA ASP A 177 8.81 -24.80 -0.38
C ASP A 177 8.82 -23.39 0.22
N SER A 178 8.52 -22.39 -0.58
CA SER A 178 8.48 -21.00 -0.16
C SER A 178 7.25 -20.71 0.71
N ARG A 179 7.42 -19.89 1.73
CA ARG A 179 6.36 -19.44 2.63
C ARG A 179 6.41 -17.92 2.73
N VAL A 180 5.38 -17.28 2.21
CA VAL A 180 5.29 -15.82 2.07
C VAL A 180 4.38 -15.27 3.15
N ALA A 181 4.86 -14.30 3.91
CA ALA A 181 4.05 -13.59 4.90
C ALA A 181 3.17 -12.54 4.24
N ALA A 182 1.85 -12.64 4.34
CA ALA A 182 0.94 -11.55 4.03
C ALA A 182 0.94 -10.56 5.20
N TYR A 183 1.89 -9.64 5.15
CA TYR A 183 2.11 -8.63 6.19
C TYR A 183 1.40 -7.32 5.87
N ALA A 184 1.33 -6.91 4.61
CA ALA A 184 0.75 -5.65 4.18
C ALA A 184 -0.74 -5.54 4.54
N SER A 185 -1.26 -4.31 4.74
CA SER A 185 -2.70 -4.07 4.87
C SER A 185 -3.41 -4.43 3.59
N PHE A 186 -4.64 -4.97 3.70
CA PHE A 186 -5.45 -5.39 2.55
C PHE A 186 -5.76 -4.25 1.57
N GLY A 187 -5.86 -3.01 2.07
CA GLY A 187 -6.08 -1.82 1.25
C GLY A 187 -4.85 -1.29 0.51
N PHE A 188 -3.69 -1.94 0.62
CA PHE A 188 -2.44 -1.53 -0.03
C PHE A 188 -2.08 -2.43 -1.21
N ASP A 189 -1.43 -1.85 -2.21
CA ASP A 189 -0.93 -2.57 -3.39
C ASP A 189 0.08 -3.68 -3.03
N ALA A 190 0.91 -3.47 -2.01
CA ALA A 190 1.85 -4.49 -1.52
C ALA A 190 1.14 -5.79 -1.07
N CYS A 191 -0.13 -5.73 -0.65
CA CYS A 191 -0.90 -6.92 -0.34
C CYS A 191 -1.09 -7.84 -1.55
N MET A 192 -1.18 -7.27 -2.76
CA MET A 192 -1.23 -8.07 -4.00
C MET A 192 0.05 -8.88 -4.20
N MET A 193 1.22 -8.30 -3.88
CA MET A 193 2.48 -9.03 -3.93
C MET A 193 2.46 -10.22 -2.98
N ASP A 194 2.06 -9.99 -1.73
CA ASP A 194 2.01 -11.06 -0.74
C ASP A 194 1.09 -12.20 -1.20
N ILE A 195 -0.12 -11.87 -1.63
CA ILE A 195 -1.14 -12.85 -2.01
C ILE A 195 -0.79 -13.52 -3.34
N TYR A 196 -0.72 -12.74 -4.43
CA TYR A 196 -0.58 -13.33 -5.78
C TYR A 196 0.85 -13.79 -6.05
N GLY A 197 1.85 -13.09 -5.50
CA GLY A 197 3.23 -13.55 -5.55
C GLY A 197 3.42 -14.94 -4.93
N ALA A 198 2.66 -15.27 -3.89
CA ALA A 198 2.65 -16.61 -3.29
C ALA A 198 1.81 -17.60 -4.09
N ILE A 199 0.49 -17.39 -4.15
CA ILE A 199 -0.47 -18.41 -4.60
C ILE A 199 -0.41 -18.71 -6.11
N THR A 200 0.05 -17.76 -6.94
CA THR A 200 0.23 -18.02 -8.38
C THR A 200 1.55 -18.71 -8.72
N ASN A 201 2.45 -18.85 -7.74
CA ASN A 201 3.79 -19.42 -7.92
C ASN A 201 4.03 -20.70 -7.09
N GLY A 202 3.01 -21.23 -6.44
CA GLY A 202 3.07 -22.52 -5.74
C GLY A 202 3.44 -22.43 -4.26
N ALA A 203 3.73 -21.24 -3.73
CA ALA A 203 4.11 -21.04 -2.34
C ALA A 203 2.91 -21.08 -1.37
N GLN A 204 3.22 -21.20 -0.09
CA GLN A 204 2.24 -21.02 0.99
C GLN A 204 2.12 -19.55 1.35
N LEU A 205 0.91 -19.01 1.39
CA LEU A 205 0.59 -17.68 1.90
C LEU A 205 0.26 -17.78 3.39
N HIS A 206 1.03 -17.14 4.23
CA HIS A 206 0.78 -17.04 5.67
C HIS A 206 0.24 -15.64 6.02
N ILE A 207 -1.04 -15.55 6.32
CA ILE A 207 -1.67 -14.27 6.72
C ILE A 207 -1.30 -14.00 8.17
N ILE A 208 -0.50 -12.95 8.38
CA ILE A 208 0.00 -12.59 9.70
C ILE A 208 -1.13 -12.04 10.56
N PRO A 209 -1.40 -12.63 11.74
CA PRO A 209 -2.42 -12.11 12.65
C PRO A 209 -2.15 -10.65 13.06
N GLU A 210 -3.21 -9.84 13.18
CA GLU A 210 -3.07 -8.42 13.47
C GLU A 210 -2.39 -8.17 14.81
N GLU A 211 -2.63 -9.04 15.79
CA GLU A 211 -2.12 -8.95 17.18
C GLU A 211 -0.59 -8.99 17.24
N ILE A 212 0.08 -9.67 16.29
CA ILE A 212 1.54 -9.82 16.29
C ILE A 212 2.24 -8.93 15.25
N ARG A 213 1.50 -8.22 14.40
CA ARG A 213 2.08 -7.44 13.30
C ARG A 213 3.13 -6.42 13.74
N LEU A 214 2.95 -5.79 14.90
CA LEU A 214 3.88 -4.83 15.46
C LEU A 214 4.63 -5.37 16.68
N ASP A 215 4.37 -6.62 17.07
CA ASP A 215 5.13 -7.36 18.09
C ASP A 215 6.30 -8.09 17.42
N PHE A 216 7.48 -7.47 17.37
CA PHE A 216 8.63 -8.05 16.68
C PHE A 216 9.09 -9.39 17.26
N ILE A 217 8.96 -9.59 18.57
CA ILE A 217 9.32 -10.86 19.23
C ILE A 217 8.31 -11.95 18.82
N GLY A 218 7.02 -11.63 18.90
CA GLY A 218 5.95 -12.53 18.44
C GLY A 218 6.04 -12.81 16.95
N LEU A 219 6.35 -11.79 16.14
CA LEU A 219 6.49 -11.91 14.69
C LEU A 219 7.70 -12.77 14.29
N GLN A 220 8.86 -12.56 14.90
CA GLN A 220 10.06 -13.39 14.70
C GLN A 220 9.78 -14.85 15.06
N ARG A 221 9.18 -15.09 16.24
CA ARG A 221 8.79 -16.44 16.66
C ARG A 221 7.85 -17.09 15.65
N TYR A 222 6.82 -16.37 15.20
CA TYR A 222 5.90 -16.87 14.18
C TYR A 222 6.64 -17.22 12.89
N PHE A 223 7.57 -16.37 12.44
CA PHE A 223 8.36 -16.59 11.24
C PHE A 223 9.20 -17.87 11.35
N GLU A 224 9.89 -18.06 12.46
CA GLU A 224 10.74 -19.24 12.68
C GLU A 224 9.93 -20.52 12.85
N GLU A 225 8.87 -20.52 13.66
CA GLU A 225 8.01 -21.68 13.90
C GLU A 225 7.28 -22.13 12.62
N ASN A 226 6.88 -21.19 11.78
CA ASN A 226 6.20 -21.48 10.52
C ASN A 226 7.15 -21.54 9.31
N GLY A 227 8.45 -21.31 9.50
CA GLY A 227 9.46 -21.32 8.44
C GLY A 227 9.21 -20.29 7.35
N ILE A 228 8.78 -19.08 7.70
CA ILE A 228 8.55 -17.99 6.73
C ILE A 228 9.85 -17.64 6.02
N THR A 229 9.81 -17.65 4.69
CA THR A 229 10.98 -17.41 3.85
C THR A 229 11.02 -16.02 3.25
N HIS A 230 9.86 -15.40 3.05
CA HIS A 230 9.73 -14.09 2.39
C HIS A 230 8.73 -13.23 3.15
N SER A 231 9.09 -11.96 3.34
CA SER A 231 8.19 -10.96 3.91
C SER A 231 8.43 -9.60 3.27
N PHE A 232 7.38 -8.81 3.19
CA PHE A 232 7.45 -7.39 2.90
C PHE A 232 6.97 -6.62 4.14
N MET A 233 7.64 -5.51 4.44
CA MET A 233 7.21 -4.56 5.47
C MET A 233 7.35 -3.14 4.96
N THR A 234 6.59 -2.21 5.55
CA THR A 234 6.84 -0.78 5.28
C THR A 234 8.24 -0.41 5.73
N THR A 235 8.86 0.55 5.07
CA THR A 235 10.30 0.85 5.20
C THR A 235 10.77 1.00 6.64
N GLN A 236 10.04 1.76 7.48
CA GLN A 236 10.47 1.99 8.86
C GLN A 236 10.35 0.74 9.72
N VAL A 237 9.23 0.03 9.60
CA VAL A 237 8.97 -1.20 10.34
C VAL A 237 9.98 -2.28 9.96
N GLY A 238 10.17 -2.51 8.66
CA GLY A 238 11.11 -3.54 8.20
C GLY A 238 12.58 -3.20 8.50
N ARG A 239 12.95 -1.91 8.42
CA ARG A 239 14.27 -1.47 8.86
C ARG A 239 14.50 -1.73 10.36
N GLN A 240 13.51 -1.41 11.19
CA GLN A 240 13.61 -1.64 12.63
C GLN A 240 13.65 -3.13 12.95
N PHE A 241 12.81 -3.94 12.32
CA PHE A 241 12.85 -5.39 12.42
C PHE A 241 14.23 -5.95 12.04
N ALA A 242 14.81 -5.47 10.93
CA ALA A 242 16.12 -5.90 10.46
C ALA A 242 17.28 -5.51 11.40
N LEU A 243 17.13 -4.44 12.18
CA LEU A 243 18.14 -4.00 13.15
C LEU A 243 18.04 -4.70 14.50
N GLU A 244 16.84 -5.17 14.87
CA GLU A 244 16.57 -5.68 16.23
C GLU A 244 16.38 -7.19 16.27
N MET A 245 16.01 -7.82 15.13
CA MET A 245 15.64 -9.23 15.08
C MET A 245 16.53 -10.03 14.13
N ASP A 246 17.13 -11.09 14.66
CA ASP A 246 17.71 -12.15 13.86
C ASP A 246 16.59 -13.14 13.47
N CYS A 247 16.50 -13.52 12.20
CA CYS A 247 15.46 -14.45 11.74
C CYS A 247 16.02 -15.42 10.69
N LYS A 248 16.35 -16.64 11.13
CA LYS A 248 17.05 -17.65 10.32
C LYS A 248 16.18 -18.29 9.24
N SER A 249 14.85 -18.26 9.41
CA SER A 249 13.93 -18.80 8.39
C SER A 249 13.80 -17.89 7.17
N LEU A 250 13.96 -16.57 7.35
CA LEU A 250 13.86 -15.62 6.24
C LEU A 250 15.00 -15.85 5.23
N ARG A 251 14.65 -15.79 3.96
CA ARG A 251 15.57 -15.65 2.82
C ARG A 251 15.60 -14.20 2.34
N TYR A 252 14.44 -13.53 2.36
CA TYR A 252 14.30 -12.14 1.90
C TYR A 252 13.35 -11.35 2.82
N LEU A 253 13.80 -10.17 3.22
CA LEU A 253 12.96 -9.12 3.76
C LEU A 253 12.99 -7.94 2.81
N SER A 254 11.84 -7.64 2.18
CA SER A 254 11.69 -6.47 1.32
C SER A 254 11.06 -5.32 2.09
N VAL A 255 11.54 -4.11 1.86
CA VAL A 255 10.99 -2.89 2.45
C VAL A 255 10.70 -1.86 1.37
N GLY A 256 9.62 -1.11 1.52
CA GLY A 256 9.22 -0.11 0.56
C GLY A 256 8.17 0.85 1.10
N GLY A 257 7.81 1.82 0.27
CA GLY A 257 6.81 2.82 0.60
C GLY A 257 7.40 4.17 1.01
N GLU A 258 8.63 4.21 1.53
CA GLU A 258 9.34 5.42 1.92
C GLU A 258 10.82 5.34 1.56
N LYS A 259 11.55 6.47 1.73
CA LYS A 259 13.00 6.47 1.60
C LYS A 259 13.62 5.63 2.73
N LEU A 260 14.41 4.63 2.37
CA LEU A 260 15.16 3.84 3.35
C LEU A 260 16.30 4.68 3.95
N VAL A 261 16.23 4.85 5.27
CA VAL A 261 17.32 5.46 6.05
C VAL A 261 18.49 4.48 6.11
N PRO A 262 19.75 4.95 5.90
CA PRO A 262 20.93 4.08 5.96
C PRO A 262 20.99 3.22 7.21
N CYS A 263 21.29 1.94 7.02
CA CYS A 263 21.52 0.98 8.10
C CYS A 263 22.46 -0.13 7.61
N GLU A 264 23.06 -0.84 8.54
CA GLU A 264 23.74 -2.10 8.23
C GLU A 264 22.68 -3.15 7.86
N PRO A 265 22.90 -3.96 6.84
CA PRO A 265 21.99 -5.05 6.49
C PRO A 265 22.06 -6.19 7.51
N PRO A 266 20.96 -6.97 7.66
CA PRO A 266 20.98 -8.20 8.44
C PRO A 266 21.95 -9.23 7.83
N LYS A 267 22.42 -10.17 8.65
CA LYS A 267 23.40 -11.19 8.22
C LYS A 267 22.74 -12.46 7.70
N ASP A 268 21.54 -12.77 8.19
CA ASP A 268 20.91 -14.07 7.98
C ASP A 268 20.04 -14.13 6.71
N TYR A 269 19.62 -12.97 6.17
CA TYR A 269 18.75 -12.88 5.01
C TYR A 269 19.07 -11.66 4.15
N LYS A 270 18.60 -11.69 2.90
CA LYS A 270 18.75 -10.55 1.99
C LYS A 270 17.76 -9.44 2.34
N PHE A 271 18.29 -8.22 2.41
CA PHE A 271 17.51 -7.03 2.69
C PHE A 271 17.32 -6.20 1.42
N ILE A 272 16.07 -6.04 0.99
CA ILE A 272 15.73 -5.47 -0.31
C ILE A 272 15.02 -4.15 -0.12
N ASN A 273 15.61 -3.08 -0.66
CA ASN A 273 14.93 -1.78 -0.80
C ASN A 273 14.12 -1.78 -2.11
N ALA A 274 12.81 -1.70 -2.01
CA ALA A 274 11.89 -1.71 -3.14
C ALA A 274 11.20 -0.35 -3.31
N TYR A 275 11.04 0.08 -4.56
CA TYR A 275 10.35 1.33 -4.89
C TYR A 275 9.35 1.09 -6.02
N GLY A 276 8.18 1.68 -5.89
CA GLY A 276 7.14 1.77 -6.90
C GLY A 276 5.97 2.62 -6.42
N PRO A 277 5.29 3.34 -7.31
CA PRO A 277 3.98 3.90 -7.06
C PRO A 277 2.90 2.86 -7.39
N THR A 278 1.73 2.98 -6.78
CA THR A 278 0.55 2.13 -7.07
C THR A 278 0.18 2.15 -8.55
N GLU A 279 0.35 3.30 -9.21
CA GLU A 279 0.13 3.53 -10.64
C GLU A 279 1.05 2.69 -11.55
N ALA A 280 2.08 2.07 -10.97
CA ALA A 280 2.98 1.16 -11.69
C ALA A 280 3.14 -0.18 -10.97
N THR A 281 2.09 -0.64 -10.33
CA THR A 281 1.89 -1.98 -9.75
C THR A 281 3.00 -2.40 -8.80
N ILE A 282 2.88 -1.96 -7.54
CA ILE A 282 3.68 -2.38 -6.39
C ILE A 282 5.13 -1.88 -6.46
N PHE A 283 5.99 -2.56 -7.23
CA PHE A 283 7.41 -2.20 -7.40
C PHE A 283 7.75 -1.96 -8.86
N THR A 284 8.65 -1.02 -9.10
CA THR A 284 9.28 -0.79 -10.40
C THR A 284 10.79 -0.98 -10.36
N THR A 285 11.37 -0.89 -9.16
CA THR A 285 12.79 -1.17 -8.92
C THR A 285 13.00 -1.89 -7.60
N VAL A 286 14.10 -2.62 -7.52
CA VAL A 286 14.61 -3.23 -6.29
C VAL A 286 16.12 -3.06 -6.19
N PHE A 287 16.60 -2.95 -4.95
CA PHE A 287 18.03 -2.86 -4.63
C PHE A 287 18.33 -3.75 -3.43
N GLU A 288 19.25 -4.71 -3.59
CA GLU A 288 19.78 -5.51 -2.49
C GLU A 288 20.76 -4.66 -1.66
N VAL A 289 20.43 -4.45 -0.38
CA VAL A 289 21.28 -3.72 0.56
C VAL A 289 22.23 -4.74 1.19
N ASP A 290 23.41 -4.91 0.59
CA ASP A 290 24.45 -5.89 0.98
C ASP A 290 25.51 -5.34 1.92
N LYS A 291 25.50 -4.02 2.14
CA LYS A 291 26.40 -3.27 3.03
C LYS A 291 25.79 -1.94 3.43
N TYR A 292 26.50 -1.15 4.24
CA TYR A 292 26.10 0.22 4.53
C TYR A 292 26.21 1.12 3.28
N TYR A 293 25.13 1.82 2.97
CA TYR A 293 25.08 2.86 1.93
C TYR A 293 24.66 4.19 2.56
N PRO A 294 25.48 5.27 2.48
CA PRO A 294 25.09 6.58 3.04
C PRO A 294 23.88 7.20 2.32
N ASN A 295 23.59 6.77 1.10
CA ASN A 295 22.37 7.06 0.35
C ASN A 295 21.96 5.76 -0.36
N VAL A 296 20.94 5.11 0.16
CA VAL A 296 20.47 3.83 -0.39
C VAL A 296 19.80 4.08 -1.74
N PRO A 297 20.27 3.47 -2.84
CA PRO A 297 19.58 3.53 -4.13
C PRO A 297 18.23 2.83 -4.08
N ILE A 298 17.36 3.13 -5.05
CA ILE A 298 16.15 2.35 -5.30
C ILE A 298 16.40 1.18 -6.26
N GLY A 299 17.59 1.07 -6.83
CA GLY A 299 18.03 -0.05 -7.66
C GLY A 299 17.76 0.14 -9.14
N LYS A 300 17.52 -0.98 -9.82
CA LYS A 300 17.30 -1.07 -11.27
C LYS A 300 15.88 -1.50 -11.57
N ALA A 301 15.43 -1.22 -12.80
CA ALA A 301 14.10 -1.61 -13.28
C ALA A 301 13.88 -3.13 -13.16
N LEU A 302 12.64 -3.49 -12.84
CA LEU A 302 12.16 -4.88 -12.93
C LEU A 302 12.05 -5.31 -14.38
N ASP A 303 11.85 -6.61 -14.60
CA ASP A 303 11.50 -7.10 -15.93
C ASP A 303 10.18 -6.48 -16.41
N ASN A 304 10.07 -6.26 -17.70
CA ASN A 304 8.90 -5.63 -18.32
C ASN A 304 8.62 -4.18 -17.88
N VAL A 305 9.60 -3.54 -17.23
CA VAL A 305 9.57 -2.11 -16.87
C VAL A 305 10.77 -1.42 -17.50
N LYS A 306 10.58 -0.24 -18.08
CA LYS A 306 11.64 0.67 -18.50
C LYS A 306 11.49 1.99 -17.76
N LEU A 307 12.61 2.59 -17.41
CA LEU A 307 12.68 3.82 -16.65
C LEU A 307 13.48 4.86 -17.42
N TYR A 308 12.96 6.08 -17.45
CA TYR A 308 13.64 7.21 -18.05
C TYR A 308 13.75 8.33 -17.02
N ILE A 309 14.79 9.14 -17.14
CA ILE A 309 14.93 10.38 -16.38
C ILE A 309 14.93 11.52 -17.38
N THR A 310 13.95 12.43 -17.24
CA THR A 310 13.68 13.47 -18.23
C THR A 310 13.73 14.87 -17.64
N ASP A 311 14.01 15.85 -18.50
CA ASP A 311 13.84 17.26 -18.18
C ASP A 311 12.34 17.67 -18.26
N LYS A 312 12.06 18.96 -18.06
CA LYS A 312 10.69 19.50 -18.11
C LYS A 312 10.09 19.51 -19.52
N LEU A 313 10.90 19.35 -20.55
CA LEU A 313 10.50 19.31 -21.96
C LEU A 313 10.32 17.87 -22.46
N GLY A 314 10.59 16.89 -21.61
CA GLY A 314 10.50 15.48 -21.96
C GLY A 314 11.76 14.92 -22.61
N HIS A 315 12.91 15.61 -22.64
CA HIS A 315 14.14 15.03 -23.16
C HIS A 315 14.81 14.14 -22.13
N MET A 316 15.32 12.97 -22.58
CA MET A 316 16.13 12.10 -21.72
C MET A 316 17.40 12.79 -21.26
N LEU A 317 17.71 12.64 -19.98
CA LEU A 317 18.90 13.22 -19.38
C LEU A 317 20.04 12.18 -19.30
N PRO A 318 21.31 12.62 -19.42
CA PRO A 318 22.45 11.73 -19.27
C PRO A 318 22.59 11.23 -17.82
N PRO A 319 23.29 10.09 -17.59
CA PRO A 319 23.57 9.60 -16.25
C PRO A 319 24.20 10.67 -15.35
N GLY A 320 23.76 10.74 -14.10
CA GLY A 320 24.16 11.74 -13.11
C GLY A 320 23.31 13.01 -13.10
N ALA A 321 22.66 13.37 -14.20
CA ALA A 321 21.74 14.51 -14.23
C ALA A 321 20.43 14.19 -13.51
N CYS A 322 19.87 15.19 -12.79
CA CYS A 322 18.64 15.06 -12.04
C CYS A 322 17.44 15.49 -12.89
N GLY A 323 16.42 14.65 -12.95
CA GLY A 323 15.17 14.92 -13.66
C GLY A 323 14.02 14.12 -13.10
N GLU A 324 12.86 14.18 -13.75
CA GLU A 324 11.70 13.38 -13.36
C GLU A 324 11.90 11.92 -13.75
N LEU A 325 11.57 11.03 -12.81
CA LEU A 325 11.53 9.60 -13.07
C LEU A 325 10.23 9.24 -13.79
N MET A 326 10.38 8.72 -15.00
CA MET A 326 9.30 8.25 -15.86
C MET A 326 9.27 6.74 -15.88
N ILE A 327 8.09 6.16 -15.82
CA ILE A 327 7.90 4.71 -15.73
C ILE A 327 7.04 4.24 -16.91
N THR A 328 7.45 3.20 -17.60
CA THR A 328 6.69 2.56 -18.67
C THR A 328 6.83 1.04 -18.60
N GLY A 329 5.88 0.34 -19.19
CA GLY A 329 5.86 -1.13 -19.27
C GLY A 329 4.56 -1.74 -18.81
N TRP A 330 4.51 -3.06 -18.85
CA TRP A 330 3.32 -3.86 -18.54
C TRP A 330 2.73 -3.65 -17.14
N GLN A 331 3.48 -3.05 -16.23
CA GLN A 331 3.03 -2.74 -14.87
C GLN A 331 2.36 -1.38 -14.73
N VAL A 332 2.37 -0.53 -15.77
CA VAL A 332 1.72 0.78 -15.73
C VAL A 332 0.21 0.60 -15.80
N SER A 333 -0.52 1.16 -14.83
CA SER A 333 -1.97 1.04 -14.71
C SER A 333 -2.72 1.79 -15.83
N ARG A 334 -4.01 1.46 -16.00
CA ARG A 334 -4.88 2.10 -17.00
C ARG A 334 -5.11 3.61 -16.73
N GLY A 335 -4.94 4.06 -15.50
CA GLY A 335 -5.22 5.43 -15.06
C GLY A 335 -6.18 5.49 -13.87
N TYR A 336 -6.88 6.61 -13.72
CA TYR A 336 -7.78 6.86 -12.60
C TYR A 336 -9.24 6.77 -13.00
N LEU A 337 -10.01 5.99 -12.25
CA LEU A 337 -11.45 5.82 -12.44
C LEU A 337 -12.16 7.19 -12.39
N ASN A 338 -13.07 7.44 -13.33
CA ASN A 338 -13.89 8.66 -13.42
C ASN A 338 -13.09 9.98 -13.41
N LYS A 339 -11.79 9.95 -13.69
CA LYS A 339 -10.91 11.13 -13.67
C LYS A 339 -10.02 11.21 -14.93
N PRO A 340 -10.62 11.37 -16.14
CA PRO A 340 -9.86 11.35 -17.40
C PRO A 340 -8.86 12.50 -17.51
N GLU A 341 -9.20 13.70 -17.03
CA GLU A 341 -8.30 14.86 -17.04
C GLU A 341 -7.06 14.59 -16.17
N LYS A 342 -7.28 14.06 -14.94
CA LYS A 342 -6.19 13.71 -14.02
C LYS A 342 -5.33 12.57 -14.56
N THR A 343 -5.94 11.63 -15.28
CA THR A 343 -5.21 10.57 -15.99
C THR A 343 -4.31 11.18 -17.05
N ALA A 344 -4.85 12.05 -17.92
CA ALA A 344 -4.09 12.70 -18.99
C ALA A 344 -2.93 13.59 -18.49
N GLU A 345 -3.00 14.11 -17.25
CA GLU A 345 -1.92 14.90 -16.65
C GLU A 345 -0.67 14.06 -16.36
N VAL A 346 -0.82 12.78 -16.01
CA VAL A 346 0.28 11.94 -15.51
C VAL A 346 0.52 10.67 -16.33
N TYR A 347 -0.38 10.30 -17.24
CA TYR A 347 -0.18 9.22 -18.19
C TYR A 347 -0.12 9.82 -19.61
N THR A 348 1.04 9.74 -20.22
CA THR A 348 1.28 10.31 -21.55
C THR A 348 1.76 9.25 -22.52
N LYS A 349 1.74 9.56 -23.81
CA LYS A 349 2.36 8.69 -24.81
C LYS A 349 3.86 8.59 -24.55
N ASN A 350 4.39 7.36 -24.59
CA ASN A 350 5.82 7.16 -24.57
C ASN A 350 6.43 7.60 -25.92
N LEU A 351 7.33 8.57 -25.88
CA LEU A 351 7.98 9.11 -27.06
C LEU A 351 9.25 8.33 -27.46
N TYR A 352 9.69 7.39 -26.60
CA TYR A 352 10.96 6.68 -26.77
C TYR A 352 10.78 5.22 -27.18
N ASP A 353 9.59 4.66 -26.99
CA ASP A 353 9.31 3.25 -27.23
C ASP A 353 7.80 3.06 -27.47
N ASP A 354 7.44 2.56 -28.65
CA ASP A 354 6.08 2.24 -29.06
C ASP A 354 5.81 0.73 -29.13
N THR A 355 6.73 -0.07 -28.58
CA THR A 355 6.55 -1.52 -28.47
C THR A 355 5.30 -1.84 -27.63
N PRO A 356 4.48 -2.83 -28.02
CA PRO A 356 3.31 -3.24 -27.24
C PRO A 356 3.59 -3.44 -25.76
N GLY A 357 2.81 -2.75 -24.92
CA GLY A 357 2.97 -2.73 -23.46
C GLY A 357 3.91 -1.64 -22.93
N TYR A 358 4.53 -0.82 -23.82
CA TYR A 358 5.40 0.32 -23.45
C TYR A 358 4.92 1.66 -24.00
N GLU A 359 3.75 1.71 -24.62
CA GLU A 359 3.21 2.90 -25.31
C GLU A 359 2.84 4.03 -24.35
N VAL A 360 2.56 3.70 -23.08
CA VAL A 360 2.16 4.64 -22.04
C VAL A 360 3.32 4.88 -21.06
N MET A 361 3.52 6.14 -20.73
CA MET A 361 4.53 6.59 -19.78
C MET A 361 3.85 7.27 -18.58
N TYR A 362 4.12 6.80 -17.38
CA TYR A 362 3.64 7.38 -16.14
C TYR A 362 4.65 8.37 -15.57
N HIS A 363 4.19 9.60 -15.29
CA HIS A 363 4.94 10.66 -14.64
C HIS A 363 4.88 10.45 -13.12
N SER A 364 5.96 9.96 -12.51
CA SER A 364 5.97 9.62 -11.09
C SER A 364 5.91 10.83 -10.16
N GLY A 365 6.35 12.01 -10.65
CA GLY A 365 6.55 13.19 -9.84
C GLY A 365 7.80 13.12 -8.95
N ASP A 366 8.51 11.99 -8.94
CA ASP A 366 9.77 11.83 -8.22
C ASP A 366 10.95 12.37 -9.04
N VAL A 367 11.85 13.11 -8.40
CA VAL A 367 13.10 13.58 -8.98
C VAL A 367 14.20 12.57 -8.68
N ALA A 368 14.85 12.06 -9.71
CA ALA A 368 15.83 11.00 -9.61
C ALA A 368 17.05 11.25 -10.52
N ARG A 369 18.08 10.42 -10.37
CA ARG A 369 19.21 10.33 -11.28
C ARG A 369 19.72 8.89 -11.43
N PHE A 370 20.26 8.55 -12.57
CA PHE A 370 21.04 7.33 -12.75
C PHE A 370 22.41 7.49 -12.09
N LEU A 371 22.85 6.48 -11.35
CA LEU A 371 24.21 6.34 -10.85
C LEU A 371 25.10 5.68 -11.91
N PRO A 372 26.45 5.78 -11.81
CA PRO A 372 27.38 5.19 -12.78
C PRO A 372 27.23 3.67 -12.97
N ASP A 373 26.74 2.96 -11.97
CA ASP A 373 26.51 1.51 -11.96
C ASP A 373 25.13 1.11 -12.52
N GLY A 374 24.34 2.09 -12.98
CA GLY A 374 23.00 1.92 -13.53
C GLY A 374 21.89 1.83 -12.48
N ASN A 375 22.22 1.92 -11.19
CA ASN A 375 21.20 2.07 -10.15
C ASN A 375 20.58 3.47 -10.21
N ILE A 376 19.37 3.60 -9.63
CA ILE A 376 18.65 4.87 -9.56
C ILE A 376 18.65 5.37 -8.11
N GLN A 377 18.87 6.68 -7.95
CA GLN A 377 18.78 7.38 -6.68
C GLN A 377 17.66 8.40 -6.74
N ILE A 378 16.73 8.34 -5.78
CA ILE A 378 15.71 9.37 -5.57
C ILE A 378 16.36 10.56 -4.84
N ILE A 379 16.11 11.75 -5.36
CA ILE A 379 16.58 13.03 -4.82
C ILE A 379 15.48 13.73 -4.02
N GLY A 380 14.22 13.64 -4.50
CA GLY A 380 13.07 14.29 -3.87
C GLY A 380 11.82 14.17 -4.72
N ARG A 381 10.87 15.08 -4.50
CA ARG A 381 9.64 15.18 -5.30
C ARG A 381 9.48 16.58 -5.92
N LYS A 382 8.76 16.64 -7.05
CA LYS A 382 8.37 17.90 -7.72
C LYS A 382 7.23 18.63 -6.99
N ASP A 383 6.42 17.89 -6.24
CA ASP A 383 5.21 18.33 -5.55
C ASP A 383 5.36 18.29 -4.02
N SER A 384 4.26 18.62 -3.31
CA SER A 384 4.20 18.60 -1.84
C SER A 384 3.79 17.25 -1.25
N GLN A 385 3.62 16.24 -2.09
CA GLN A 385 3.26 14.90 -1.64
C GLN A 385 4.35 14.29 -0.77
N VAL A 386 3.94 13.59 0.27
CA VAL A 386 4.86 12.90 1.18
C VAL A 386 4.44 11.46 1.38
N LYS A 387 5.41 10.63 1.74
CA LYS A 387 5.16 9.27 2.21
C LYS A 387 5.49 9.22 3.70
N ILE A 388 4.55 8.73 4.51
CA ILE A 388 4.68 8.64 5.97
C ILE A 388 4.17 7.27 6.40
N ARG A 389 5.03 6.46 6.99
CA ARG A 389 4.73 5.08 7.39
C ARG A 389 4.22 4.23 6.22
N GLY A 390 4.73 4.47 5.02
CA GLY A 390 4.29 3.83 3.79
C GLY A 390 3.05 4.43 3.15
N PHE A 391 2.29 5.27 3.86
CA PHE A 391 1.10 5.93 3.32
C PHE A 391 1.47 7.13 2.46
N ARG A 392 0.89 7.22 1.28
CA ARG A 392 0.99 8.38 0.39
C ARG A 392 0.01 9.45 0.86
N ILE A 393 0.50 10.61 1.23
CA ILE A 393 -0.29 11.72 1.78
C ILE A 393 -0.12 12.96 0.91
N GLU A 394 -1.22 13.49 0.42
CA GLU A 394 -1.30 14.83 -0.14
C GLU A 394 -1.51 15.81 1.00
N LEU A 395 -0.54 16.65 1.28
CA LEU A 395 -0.63 17.61 2.40
C LEU A 395 -1.82 18.59 2.23
N SER A 396 -2.13 18.94 0.97
CA SER A 396 -3.30 19.77 0.62
C SER A 396 -4.63 19.10 1.00
N GLU A 397 -4.71 17.79 1.01
CA GLU A 397 -5.91 17.06 1.44
C GLU A 397 -6.21 17.26 2.92
N VAL A 398 -5.16 17.31 3.73
CA VAL A 398 -5.28 17.60 5.18
C VAL A 398 -5.58 19.08 5.43
N GLU A 399 -4.90 19.97 4.68
CA GLU A 399 -5.15 21.44 4.77
C GLU A 399 -6.62 21.78 4.47
N GLU A 400 -7.21 21.14 3.45
CA GLU A 400 -8.59 21.40 3.06
C GLU A 400 -9.58 21.03 4.17
N VAL A 401 -9.37 19.91 4.85
CA VAL A 401 -10.24 19.51 5.98
C VAL A 401 -10.08 20.47 7.13
N ILE A 402 -8.85 20.85 7.47
CA ILE A 402 -8.60 21.81 8.57
C ILE A 402 -9.29 23.13 8.30
N ARG A 403 -9.26 23.65 7.07
CA ARG A 403 -9.92 24.91 6.69
C ARG A 403 -11.45 24.88 6.80
N ARG A 404 -12.07 23.68 6.82
CA ARG A 404 -13.53 23.52 7.02
C ARG A 404 -13.94 23.56 8.48
N TYR A 405 -12.99 23.46 9.40
CA TYR A 405 -13.28 23.54 10.83
C TYR A 405 -13.67 24.96 11.23
N GLU A 406 -14.76 25.10 11.99
CA GLU A 406 -15.30 26.41 12.40
C GLU A 406 -14.25 27.25 13.12
N GLY A 407 -14.13 28.51 12.74
CA GLY A 407 -13.18 29.47 13.32
C GLY A 407 -11.77 29.45 12.71
N ILE A 408 -11.43 28.50 11.81
CA ILE A 408 -10.16 28.51 11.08
C ILE A 408 -10.26 29.43 9.87
N ARG A 409 -9.38 30.42 9.77
CA ARG A 409 -9.27 31.35 8.64
C ARG A 409 -8.34 30.81 7.55
N ASP A 410 -7.25 30.19 7.96
CA ASP A 410 -6.28 29.60 7.06
C ASP A 410 -5.49 28.48 7.75
N ALA A 411 -4.96 27.55 6.94
CA ALA A 411 -4.16 26.46 7.45
C ALA A 411 -3.09 26.04 6.43
N THR A 412 -1.94 25.61 6.93
CA THR A 412 -0.93 24.92 6.12
C THR A 412 -0.39 23.70 6.85
N VAL A 413 -0.10 22.64 6.09
CA VAL A 413 0.42 21.38 6.60
C VAL A 413 1.80 21.12 6.01
N VAL A 414 2.74 20.77 6.86
CA VAL A 414 4.14 20.57 6.48
C VAL A 414 4.63 19.25 7.05
N ALA A 415 5.40 18.52 6.26
CA ALA A 415 6.10 17.33 6.73
C ALA A 415 7.52 17.67 7.21
N PHE A 416 7.87 17.14 8.36
CA PHE A 416 9.19 17.24 8.96
C PHE A 416 9.83 15.86 9.07
N ASP A 417 11.16 15.84 9.03
CA ASP A 417 11.91 14.62 9.31
C ASP A 417 11.86 14.31 10.82
N ASP A 418 11.58 13.05 11.15
CA ASP A 418 11.61 12.59 12.55
C ASP A 418 13.05 12.18 12.91
N PRO A 419 13.62 12.68 14.04
CA PRO A 419 14.97 12.25 14.47
C PRO A 419 15.13 10.74 14.64
N LYS A 420 14.03 10.03 14.91
CA LYS A 420 14.01 8.56 15.01
C LYS A 420 13.93 7.85 13.64
N GLY A 421 13.84 8.60 12.56
CA GLY A 421 13.66 8.14 11.19
C GLY A 421 12.23 8.33 10.67
N GLY A 422 12.10 8.50 9.34
CA GLY A 422 10.83 8.77 8.68
C GLY A 422 10.39 10.23 8.77
N LYS A 423 9.08 10.46 8.56
CA LYS A 423 8.48 11.80 8.57
C LYS A 423 7.23 11.83 9.44
N TYR A 424 6.87 13.03 9.87
CA TYR A 424 5.57 13.34 10.48
C TYR A 424 5.00 14.63 9.88
N ILE A 425 3.68 14.79 9.95
CA ILE A 425 3.02 16.02 9.53
C ILE A 425 2.71 16.90 10.72
N ALA A 426 2.89 18.21 10.53
CA ALA A 426 2.49 19.24 11.45
C ALA A 426 1.57 20.24 10.76
N ALA A 427 0.50 20.66 11.44
CA ALA A 427 -0.41 21.67 10.95
C ALA A 427 -0.14 23.01 11.63
N TYR A 428 -0.26 24.08 10.86
CA TYR A 428 -0.23 25.46 11.34
C TYR A 428 -1.54 26.10 10.97
N VAL A 429 -2.28 26.59 11.98
CA VAL A 429 -3.63 27.14 11.80
C VAL A 429 -3.67 28.61 12.19
N VAL A 430 -4.45 29.39 11.45
CA VAL A 430 -4.71 30.80 11.71
C VAL A 430 -6.18 30.93 12.10
N SER A 431 -6.43 31.53 13.25
CA SER A 431 -7.78 31.76 13.78
C SER A 431 -7.79 33.05 14.62
N ASP A 432 -8.95 33.72 14.72
CA ASP A 432 -9.16 34.91 15.54
C ASP A 432 -9.41 34.57 17.03
N SER A 433 -9.70 33.30 17.31
CA SER A 433 -9.91 32.79 18.68
C SER A 433 -8.97 31.59 18.94
N THR A 434 -8.79 31.26 20.22
CA THR A 434 -8.01 30.07 20.61
C THR A 434 -8.69 28.79 20.06
N VAL A 435 -7.94 27.99 19.33
CA VAL A 435 -8.42 26.73 18.73
C VAL A 435 -8.26 25.60 19.73
N ASP A 436 -9.33 24.84 19.96
CA ASP A 436 -9.23 23.56 20.65
C ASP A 436 -8.62 22.52 19.70
N ILE A 437 -7.34 22.22 19.93
CA ILE A 437 -6.57 21.29 19.09
C ILE A 437 -7.12 19.87 19.16
N ASN A 438 -7.66 19.45 20.31
CA ASN A 438 -8.23 18.10 20.46
C ASN A 438 -9.51 17.97 19.63
N ALA A 439 -10.41 18.95 19.74
CA ALA A 439 -11.64 18.97 18.94
C ALA A 439 -11.35 19.05 17.43
N LEU A 440 -10.33 19.83 17.03
CA LEU A 440 -9.88 19.89 15.63
C LEU A 440 -9.33 18.52 15.16
N ASN A 441 -8.51 17.85 15.96
CA ASN A 441 -7.98 16.55 15.62
C ASN A 441 -9.08 15.51 15.51
N ASP A 442 -10.09 15.53 16.37
CA ASP A 442 -11.24 14.64 16.30
C ASP A 442 -12.07 14.90 15.05
N PHE A 443 -12.31 16.16 14.70
CA PHE A 443 -12.94 16.52 13.43
C PHE A 443 -12.17 16.00 12.20
N ILE A 444 -10.83 16.04 12.22
CA ILE A 444 -10.03 15.46 11.13
C ILE A 444 -10.22 13.95 11.09
N LYS A 445 -10.22 13.25 12.22
CA LYS A 445 -10.42 11.80 12.32
C LYS A 445 -11.80 11.33 11.79
N GLU A 446 -12.82 12.16 11.88
CA GLU A 446 -14.14 11.83 11.34
C GLU A 446 -14.14 11.65 9.82
N THR A 447 -13.25 12.35 9.11
CA THR A 447 -13.24 12.37 7.64
C THR A 447 -11.96 11.77 7.02
N LYS A 448 -10.87 11.69 7.78
CA LYS A 448 -9.57 11.24 7.29
C LYS A 448 -9.03 10.07 8.11
N PRO A 449 -8.33 9.13 7.47
CA PRO A 449 -7.62 8.07 8.18
C PRO A 449 -6.64 8.62 9.23
N ALA A 450 -6.41 7.86 10.30
CA ALA A 450 -5.57 8.26 11.42
C ALA A 450 -4.15 8.71 11.01
N TYR A 451 -3.58 8.12 9.95
CA TYR A 451 -2.24 8.49 9.45
C TYR A 451 -2.17 9.88 8.80
N MET A 452 -3.33 10.51 8.50
CA MET A 452 -3.42 11.89 7.99
C MET A 452 -3.61 12.93 9.10
N VAL A 453 -3.87 12.51 10.33
CA VAL A 453 -4.01 13.43 11.45
C VAL A 453 -2.63 14.02 11.81
N PRO A 454 -2.47 15.35 11.88
CA PRO A 454 -1.20 15.96 12.24
C PRO A 454 -0.71 15.49 13.62
N ALA A 455 0.57 15.13 13.71
CA ALA A 455 1.19 14.75 14.98
C ALA A 455 1.32 15.98 15.93
N VAL A 456 1.40 17.18 15.35
CA VAL A 456 1.43 18.46 16.09
C VAL A 456 0.61 19.48 15.32
N THR A 457 -0.23 20.22 16.03
CA THR A 457 -0.96 21.39 15.48
C THR A 457 -0.58 22.64 16.29
N MET A 458 -0.20 23.70 15.58
CA MET A 458 0.20 24.98 16.18
C MET A 458 -0.68 26.11 15.65
N GLN A 459 -1.22 26.92 16.54
CA GLN A 459 -1.87 28.16 16.16
C GLN A 459 -0.82 29.26 15.99
N ILE A 460 -0.91 29.99 14.88
CA ILE A 460 -0.01 31.10 14.52
C ILE A 460 -0.82 32.30 14.05
N ASP A 461 -0.24 33.52 14.15
CA ASP A 461 -0.93 34.73 13.73
C ASP A 461 -1.15 34.82 12.22
N LYS A 462 -0.18 34.33 11.44
CA LYS A 462 -0.23 34.29 9.98
C LYS A 462 0.71 33.23 9.41
N ILE A 463 0.33 32.68 8.26
CA ILE A 463 1.20 31.76 7.49
C ILE A 463 2.31 32.60 6.84
N PRO A 464 3.60 32.30 7.14
CA PRO A 464 4.70 33.02 6.52
C PRO A 464 4.84 32.66 5.05
N LEU A 465 4.94 33.65 4.18
CA LEU A 465 5.14 33.47 2.75
C LEU A 465 6.55 33.90 2.34
N ASN A 466 7.10 33.26 1.33
CA ASN A 466 8.33 33.68 0.68
C ASN A 466 8.06 34.77 -0.38
N GLN A 467 9.13 35.26 -1.06
CA GLN A 467 9.02 36.30 -2.10
C GLN A 467 8.11 35.89 -3.27
N ASN A 468 7.92 34.59 -3.50
CA ASN A 468 7.06 34.05 -4.55
C ASN A 468 5.64 33.74 -4.06
N GLN A 469 5.23 34.27 -2.91
CA GLN A 469 3.93 34.04 -2.26
C GLN A 469 3.61 32.56 -1.94
N LYS A 470 4.63 31.71 -1.82
CA LYS A 470 4.50 30.33 -1.35
C LYS A 470 4.87 30.24 0.13
N VAL A 471 4.27 29.29 0.83
CA VAL A 471 4.57 29.04 2.26
C VAL A 471 6.08 28.92 2.49
N ASN A 472 6.59 29.77 3.36
CA ASN A 472 7.99 29.77 3.78
C ASN A 472 8.20 28.74 4.91
N LYS A 473 8.41 27.48 4.54
CA LYS A 473 8.60 26.39 5.51
C LYS A 473 9.74 26.63 6.52
N LYS A 474 10.77 27.41 6.14
CA LYS A 474 11.91 27.73 7.02
C LYS A 474 11.56 28.74 8.10
N ALA A 475 10.52 29.54 7.89
CA ALA A 475 10.06 30.54 8.84
C ALA A 475 8.96 30.01 9.79
N LEU A 476 8.48 28.78 9.56
CA LEU A 476 7.59 28.10 10.49
C LEU A 476 8.41 27.63 11.69
N LEU A 477 7.89 27.87 12.89
CA LEU A 477 8.48 27.35 14.12
C LEU A 477 8.53 25.83 14.05
N LEU A 478 9.67 25.24 14.39
CA LEU A 478 9.77 23.79 14.51
C LEU A 478 8.86 23.34 15.66
N PRO A 479 7.93 22.40 15.41
CA PRO A 479 7.05 21.96 16.47
C PRO A 479 7.86 21.18 17.52
N GLU A 480 7.82 21.66 18.76
CA GLU A 480 8.31 20.86 19.88
C GLU A 480 7.33 19.70 20.10
N LYS A 481 7.74 18.47 19.75
CA LYS A 481 7.03 17.28 20.22
C LYS A 481 7.11 17.30 21.74
N LYS A 482 5.98 17.54 22.43
CA LYS A 482 5.92 17.22 23.86
C LYS A 482 6.27 15.74 23.99
N ALA A 483 7.41 15.47 24.62
CA ALA A 483 7.73 14.11 24.99
C ALA A 483 6.54 13.59 25.83
N ALA A 484 5.94 12.49 25.41
CA ALA A 484 4.99 11.80 26.26
C ALA A 484 5.69 11.56 27.60
N GLU A 485 5.07 11.92 28.72
CA GLU A 485 5.63 11.63 30.02
C GLU A 485 5.91 10.13 30.09
N ILE A 486 7.18 9.79 30.13
CA ILE A 486 7.61 8.40 30.26
C ILE A 486 7.30 8.02 31.70
N ILE A 487 6.17 7.38 31.91
CA ILE A 487 5.89 6.70 33.19
C ILE A 487 6.91 5.57 33.27
N LYS A 488 7.87 5.71 34.19
CA LYS A 488 8.87 4.66 34.40
C LYS A 488 8.15 3.39 34.84
N PRO A 489 8.46 2.26 34.22
CA PRO A 489 7.84 1.00 34.61
C PRO A 489 8.18 0.66 36.07
N GLU A 490 7.18 0.28 36.84
CA GLU A 490 7.32 -0.08 38.25
C GLU A 490 7.65 -1.55 38.46
N ASN A 491 7.56 -2.39 37.42
CA ASN A 491 7.88 -3.83 37.48
C ASN A 491 8.32 -4.38 36.11
N GLU A 492 8.85 -5.63 36.08
CA GLU A 492 9.36 -6.28 34.86
C GLU A 492 8.29 -6.43 33.76
N VAL A 493 7.03 -6.67 34.12
CA VAL A 493 5.92 -6.79 33.14
C VAL A 493 5.62 -5.43 32.49
N GLN A 494 5.69 -4.34 33.27
CA GLN A 494 5.57 -2.98 32.74
C GLN A 494 6.81 -2.57 31.94
N GLN A 495 8.01 -3.07 32.28
CA GLN A 495 9.23 -2.86 31.51
C GLN A 495 9.15 -3.49 30.12
N ILE A 496 8.61 -4.69 30.04
CA ILE A 496 8.28 -5.37 28.77
C ILE A 496 7.21 -4.56 28.02
N SER A 497 6.14 -4.15 28.71
CA SER A 497 5.06 -3.34 28.12
C SER A 497 5.52 -1.96 27.65
N VAL A 498 6.46 -1.31 28.34
CA VAL A 498 7.04 -0.02 27.92
C VAL A 498 7.97 -0.17 26.73
N SER A 499 8.72 -1.25 26.62
CA SER A 499 9.41 -1.63 25.36
C SER A 499 8.42 -1.77 24.23
N TYR A 500 7.27 -2.39 24.46
CA TYR A 500 6.16 -2.54 23.52
C TYR A 500 5.52 -1.20 23.13
N THR A 501 5.26 -0.29 24.10
CA THR A 501 4.63 1.01 23.81
C THR A 501 5.57 2.02 23.17
N HIS A 502 6.89 1.81 23.22
CA HIS A 502 7.83 2.58 22.41
C HIS A 502 7.91 2.11 20.95
N LEU A 503 7.47 0.88 20.68
CA LEU A 503 7.31 0.30 19.34
C LEU A 503 5.91 0.53 18.78
N THR A 504 4.89 0.48 19.61
CA THR A 504 3.54 0.91 19.29
C THR A 504 3.47 2.42 19.53
N LEU A 505 3.32 3.15 18.47
CA LEU A 505 3.01 4.58 18.40
C LEU A 505 2.13 5.09 19.53
N PRO A 506 2.26 6.37 19.89
CA PRO A 506 1.16 7.03 20.54
C PRO A 506 -0.06 6.92 19.64
N THR A 507 -0.93 5.98 19.92
CA THR A 507 -2.35 6.11 19.68
C THR A 507 -2.77 7.32 20.49
N ILE A 508 -3.18 8.32 19.83
CA ILE A 508 -3.90 9.54 20.12
C ILE A 508 -3.21 10.73 19.49
#